data_1db62447f21634f5e76fac9bc5c44f89
#
_entry.id   1db62447f21634f5e76fac9bc5c44f89
#
_cell.length_a   1.000
_cell.length_b   1.000
_cell.length_c   1.000
_cell.angle_alpha   90.00
_cell.angle_beta   90.00
_cell.angle_gamma   90.00
#
_symmetry.space_group_name_H-M   'P 1'
#
loop_
_entity.id
_entity.type
_entity.pdbx_description
1 polymer ?
#
loop_
_entity_poly.entity_id
_entity_poly.type
_entity_poly.pdbx_seq_one_letter_code
_entity_poly.pdbx_strand_id
1 'polypeptide(L)'
;MTLAPHAAPTQNHGDGVKVIALWVDDARKAFDETIKRGAKPYFEPIVTQDGDGEIVRSGIHTYGETVHVFVERKNYKGLFMPGYVKWETEYKPKSTGLKYIDHMVGNVELGAMNKWAKFYGESAGPWFESRSGSQNLQ
;
A
#
# COMPACT_ATOMS: atom_id res chain seq x y z
N MET A 1 16.84 7.15 -14.02
CA MET A 1 15.65 7.03 -13.16
C MET A 1 16.09 7.30 -11.73
N THR A 2 15.91 8.53 -11.28
CA THR A 2 16.37 8.96 -9.95
C THR A 2 15.38 8.47 -8.92
N LEU A 3 15.78 7.53 -8.08
CA LEU A 3 15.01 7.17 -6.88
C LEU A 3 14.91 8.43 -6.03
N ALA A 4 13.69 8.89 -5.77
CA ALA A 4 13.47 9.98 -4.82
C ALA A 4 14.12 9.64 -3.48
N PRO A 5 14.75 10.60 -2.81
CA PRO A 5 15.45 10.35 -1.55
C PRO A 5 14.47 9.87 -0.48
N HIS A 6 14.51 8.60 -0.13
CA HIS A 6 13.75 8.01 0.97
C HIS A 6 14.33 8.37 2.35
N ALA A 7 15.29 9.29 2.40
CA ALA A 7 16.03 9.61 3.62
C ALA A 7 15.25 10.45 4.64
N ALA A 8 14.28 11.26 4.24
CA ALA A 8 13.63 12.20 5.14
C ALA A 8 12.81 11.55 6.29
N PRO A 9 12.01 10.49 6.08
CA PRO A 9 11.28 9.84 7.18
C PRO A 9 12.18 9.21 8.22
N THR A 10 13.26 8.55 7.78
CA THR A 10 14.20 7.86 8.68
C THR A 10 15.00 8.84 9.54
N GLN A 11 15.29 10.03 9.04
CA GLN A 11 15.97 11.09 9.82
C GLN A 11 15.08 11.65 10.92
N ASN A 12 13.76 11.73 10.69
CA ASN A 12 12.83 12.31 11.65
C ASN A 12 12.28 11.31 12.66
N HIS A 13 12.11 10.05 12.25
CA HIS A 13 11.35 9.06 13.01
C HIS A 13 12.12 7.76 13.27
N GLY A 14 13.34 7.61 12.73
CA GLY A 14 14.05 6.32 12.72
C GLY A 14 13.40 5.33 11.76
N ASP A 15 13.62 4.04 12.01
CA ASP A 15 13.02 2.97 11.20
C ASP A 15 11.52 2.86 11.47
N GLY A 16 10.74 2.76 10.39
CA GLY A 16 9.28 2.70 10.50
C GLY A 16 8.58 2.38 9.18
N VAL A 17 7.28 2.12 9.27
CA VAL A 17 6.43 1.85 8.10
C VAL A 17 5.97 3.18 7.50
N LYS A 18 6.51 3.53 6.34
CA LYS A 18 6.09 4.72 5.58
C LYS A 18 4.95 4.42 4.61
N VAL A 19 4.98 3.26 3.97
CA VAL A 19 4.05 2.90 2.90
C VAL A 19 3.30 1.63 3.28
N ILE A 20 1.98 1.72 3.23
CA ILE A 20 1.09 0.56 3.30
C ILE A 20 0.45 0.43 1.92
N ALA A 21 0.88 -0.58 1.16
CA ALA A 21 0.37 -0.84 -0.17
C ALA A 21 -0.82 -1.82 -0.11
N LEU A 22 -1.88 -1.48 -0.83
CA LEU A 22 -3.12 -2.23 -0.91
C LEU A 22 -3.32 -2.73 -2.33
N TRP A 23 -3.55 -4.02 -2.48
CA TRP A 23 -3.89 -4.60 -3.77
C TRP A 23 -5.34 -4.27 -4.09
N VAL A 24 -5.58 -3.68 -5.27
CA VAL A 24 -6.89 -3.27 -5.76
C VAL A 24 -7.13 -3.75 -7.19
N ASP A 25 -8.39 -3.89 -7.57
CA ASP A 25 -8.76 -4.26 -8.93
C ASP A 25 -8.54 -3.14 -9.95
N ASP A 26 -8.64 -1.88 -9.50
CA ASP A 26 -8.50 -0.68 -10.33
C ASP A 26 -7.91 0.45 -9.49
N ALA A 27 -6.63 0.76 -9.73
CA ALA A 27 -5.90 1.78 -8.95
C ALA A 27 -6.31 3.21 -9.29
N ARG A 28 -6.81 3.47 -10.51
CA ARG A 28 -7.34 4.78 -10.90
C ARG A 28 -8.66 5.06 -10.20
N LYS A 29 -9.58 4.10 -10.28
CA LYS A 29 -10.89 4.22 -9.61
C LYS A 29 -10.73 4.33 -8.10
N ALA A 30 -9.85 3.55 -7.47
CA ALA A 30 -9.58 3.63 -6.04
C ALA A 30 -9.06 5.02 -5.65
N PHE A 31 -8.17 5.59 -6.46
CA PHE A 31 -7.66 6.96 -6.28
C PHE A 31 -8.79 7.99 -6.40
N ASP A 32 -9.51 7.99 -7.51
CA ASP A 32 -10.57 8.96 -7.79
C ASP A 32 -11.65 8.95 -6.69
N GLU A 33 -12.08 7.77 -6.25
CA GLU A 33 -13.08 7.64 -5.19
C GLU A 33 -12.57 8.13 -3.83
N THR A 34 -11.31 7.87 -3.49
CA THR A 34 -10.74 8.36 -2.23
C THR A 34 -10.53 9.87 -2.25
N ILE A 35 -10.07 10.46 -3.37
CA ILE A 35 -9.95 11.91 -3.52
C ILE A 35 -11.31 12.59 -3.45
N LYS A 36 -12.32 12.07 -4.13
CA LYS A 36 -13.70 12.56 -4.08
C LYS A 36 -14.26 12.61 -2.65
N ARG A 37 -13.82 11.69 -1.80
CA ARG A 37 -14.20 11.61 -0.38
C ARG A 37 -13.28 12.40 0.56
N GLY A 38 -12.36 13.20 0.01
CA GLY A 38 -11.53 14.15 0.75
C GLY A 38 -10.13 13.67 1.12
N ALA A 39 -9.67 12.55 0.59
CA ALA A 39 -8.27 12.16 0.72
C ALA A 39 -7.36 13.15 -0.04
N LYS A 40 -6.14 13.35 0.46
CA LYS A 40 -5.15 14.17 -0.23
C LYS A 40 -4.29 13.31 -1.14
N PRO A 41 -4.05 13.70 -2.39
CA PRO A 41 -3.20 12.93 -3.30
C PRO A 41 -1.75 12.93 -2.82
N TYR A 42 -1.10 11.77 -2.83
CA TYR A 42 0.33 11.63 -2.65
C TYR A 42 1.04 11.55 -4.01
N PHE A 43 0.51 10.73 -4.93
CA PHE A 43 0.83 10.76 -6.35
C PHE A 43 -0.35 10.21 -7.17
N GLU A 44 -0.51 10.77 -8.36
CA GLU A 44 -1.54 10.36 -9.31
C GLU A 44 -1.27 8.98 -9.91
N PRO A 45 -2.26 8.35 -10.58
CA PRO A 45 -2.08 7.04 -11.20
C PRO A 45 -0.93 7.02 -12.21
N ILE A 46 0.05 6.14 -11.96
CA ILE A 46 1.23 5.93 -12.80
C ILE A 46 1.24 4.50 -13.31
N VAL A 47 1.45 4.32 -14.61
CA VAL A 47 1.65 3.04 -15.26
C VAL A 47 3.14 2.74 -15.34
N THR A 48 3.55 1.55 -14.94
CA THR A 48 4.90 1.01 -15.13
C THR A 48 4.77 -0.33 -15.83
N GLN A 49 5.53 -0.56 -16.90
CA GLN A 49 5.40 -1.76 -17.73
C GLN A 49 6.77 -2.32 -18.13
N ASP A 50 6.78 -3.61 -18.44
CA ASP A 50 7.90 -4.34 -19.10
C ASP A 50 7.34 -5.48 -19.95
N GLY A 51 8.20 -6.45 -20.33
CA GLY A 51 7.80 -7.61 -21.12
C GLY A 51 6.78 -8.54 -20.47
N ASP A 52 6.61 -8.47 -19.16
CA ASP A 52 5.68 -9.28 -18.37
C ASP A 52 4.31 -8.60 -18.14
N GLY A 53 4.13 -7.37 -18.64
CA GLY A 53 2.89 -6.62 -18.54
C GLY A 53 3.02 -5.28 -17.84
N GLU A 54 1.92 -4.81 -17.23
CA GLU A 54 1.86 -3.51 -16.59
C GLU A 54 1.33 -3.58 -15.17
N ILE A 55 1.79 -2.63 -14.34
CA ILE A 55 1.26 -2.33 -13.01
C ILE A 55 0.82 -0.87 -12.99
N VAL A 56 -0.38 -0.61 -12.47
CA VAL A 56 -0.86 0.73 -12.19
C VAL A 56 -0.77 0.99 -10.70
N ARG A 57 -0.22 2.14 -10.32
CA ARG A 57 -0.10 2.55 -8.91
C ARG A 57 -0.56 3.98 -8.75
N SER A 58 -1.19 4.26 -7.61
CA SER A 58 -1.55 5.60 -7.16
C SER A 58 -1.41 5.69 -5.65
N GLY A 59 -1.41 6.88 -5.08
CA GLY A 59 -1.20 7.01 -3.64
C GLY A 59 -1.89 8.20 -3.01
N ILE A 60 -2.29 8.02 -1.74
CA ILE A 60 -2.92 9.06 -0.92
C ILE A 60 -2.17 9.23 0.40
N HIS A 61 -2.19 10.45 0.93
CA HIS A 61 -1.73 10.72 2.29
C HIS A 61 -2.70 10.16 3.33
N THR A 62 -2.13 9.73 4.45
CA THR A 62 -2.87 9.34 5.64
C THR A 62 -2.34 10.11 6.86
N TYR A 63 -2.37 9.54 8.05
CA TYR A 63 -1.84 10.18 9.25
C TYR A 63 -0.31 10.29 9.22
N GLY A 64 0.20 11.39 9.77
CA GLY A 64 1.63 11.67 9.82
C GLY A 64 2.25 11.71 8.43
N GLU A 65 3.35 10.99 8.25
CA GLU A 65 4.04 10.83 6.96
C GLU A 65 3.75 9.48 6.28
N THR A 66 2.84 8.68 6.86
CA THR A 66 2.41 7.42 6.27
C THR A 66 1.51 7.66 5.05
N VAL A 67 1.63 6.81 4.06
CA VAL A 67 0.83 6.88 2.84
C VAL A 67 0.23 5.51 2.50
N HIS A 68 -0.94 5.51 1.88
CA HIS A 68 -1.48 4.33 1.22
C HIS A 68 -1.20 4.38 -0.27
N VAL A 69 -0.74 3.25 -0.80
CA VAL A 69 -0.50 3.07 -2.23
C VAL A 69 -1.47 2.00 -2.74
N PHE A 70 -2.29 2.34 -3.71
CA PHE A 70 -3.13 1.39 -4.42
C PHE A 70 -2.31 0.73 -5.53
N VAL A 71 -2.36 -0.59 -5.62
CA VAL A 71 -1.58 -1.37 -6.57
C VAL A 71 -2.52 -2.27 -7.37
N GLU A 72 -2.65 -1.98 -8.66
CA GLU A 72 -3.34 -2.83 -9.61
C GLU A 72 -2.29 -3.59 -10.41
N ARG A 73 -2.33 -4.92 -10.35
CA ARG A 73 -1.38 -5.78 -11.08
C ARG A 73 -2.02 -6.98 -11.76
N LYS A 74 -3.31 -6.88 -12.08
CA LYS A 74 -4.03 -7.97 -12.78
C LYS A 74 -3.44 -8.29 -14.15
N ASN A 75 -2.80 -7.31 -14.79
CA ASN A 75 -2.18 -7.41 -16.11
C ASN A 75 -0.66 -7.64 -16.03
N TYR A 76 -0.12 -8.01 -14.87
CA TYR A 76 1.31 -8.23 -14.67
C TYR A 76 1.60 -9.65 -14.19
N LYS A 77 2.43 -10.36 -14.93
CA LYS A 77 2.81 -11.77 -14.66
C LYS A 77 4.24 -11.91 -14.13
N GLY A 78 5.00 -10.82 -14.12
CA GLY A 78 6.37 -10.80 -13.62
C GLY A 78 6.46 -10.93 -12.10
N LEU A 79 7.68 -10.80 -11.57
CA LEU A 79 7.99 -11.02 -10.15
C LEU A 79 7.27 -10.01 -9.25
N PHE A 80 7.95 -8.98 -8.81
CA PHE A 80 7.41 -7.98 -7.87
C PHE A 80 6.85 -6.76 -8.61
N MET A 81 7.68 -6.14 -9.43
CA MET A 81 7.34 -4.96 -10.23
C MET A 81 8.15 -4.96 -11.54
N PRO A 82 7.71 -4.22 -12.58
CA PRO A 82 8.51 -3.99 -13.77
C PRO A 82 9.93 -3.51 -13.45
N GLY A 83 10.90 -4.15 -14.09
CA GLY A 83 12.33 -3.91 -13.86
C GLY A 83 12.97 -4.73 -12.73
N TYR A 84 12.20 -5.55 -12.02
CA TYR A 84 12.74 -6.51 -11.06
C TYR A 84 13.12 -7.81 -11.78
N VAL A 85 14.27 -8.34 -11.44
CA VAL A 85 14.79 -9.60 -11.97
C VAL A 85 14.89 -10.64 -10.87
N LYS A 86 14.77 -11.90 -11.25
CA LYS A 86 14.96 -13.01 -10.32
C LYS A 86 16.39 -13.01 -9.80
N TRP A 87 16.55 -13.05 -8.48
CA TRP A 87 17.85 -13.22 -7.86
C TRP A 87 18.24 -14.70 -7.86
N GLU A 88 19.29 -15.04 -8.58
CA GLU A 88 19.83 -16.41 -8.58
C GLU A 88 20.84 -16.56 -7.42
N THR A 89 20.58 -17.50 -6.53
CA THR A 89 21.42 -17.78 -5.36
C THR A 89 21.34 -19.25 -5.00
N GLU A 90 22.45 -19.79 -4.52
CA GLU A 90 22.52 -21.14 -3.94
C GLU A 90 21.98 -21.16 -2.49
N TYR A 91 21.85 -20.00 -1.86
CA TYR A 91 21.34 -19.89 -0.50
C TYR A 91 19.85 -20.26 -0.45
N LYS A 92 19.54 -21.29 0.32
CA LYS A 92 18.17 -21.76 0.56
C LYS A 92 17.78 -21.48 2.02
N PRO A 93 17.13 -20.34 2.31
CA PRO A 93 16.70 -20.03 3.67
C PRO A 93 15.70 -21.06 4.18
N LYS A 94 15.80 -21.41 5.45
CA LYS A 94 14.74 -22.19 6.12
C LYS A 94 13.48 -21.33 6.22
N SER A 95 12.32 -21.94 6.00
CA SER A 95 11.04 -21.26 6.20
C SER A 95 10.91 -20.78 7.65
N THR A 96 10.53 -19.53 7.83
CA THR A 96 10.21 -18.94 9.14
C THR A 96 8.80 -19.28 9.61
N GLY A 97 7.95 -19.85 8.74
CA GLY A 97 6.54 -20.12 9.03
C GLY A 97 5.62 -18.88 8.92
N LEU A 98 6.15 -17.69 8.62
CA LEU A 98 5.34 -16.50 8.39
C LEU A 98 4.52 -16.65 7.11
N LYS A 99 3.23 -16.28 7.16
CA LYS A 99 2.30 -16.48 6.03
C LYS A 99 1.70 -15.16 5.51
N TYR A 100 1.27 -14.28 6.40
CA TYR A 100 0.58 -13.03 6.06
C TYR A 100 0.70 -12.02 7.19
N ILE A 101 0.38 -10.75 6.89
CA ILE A 101 0.22 -9.69 7.89
C ILE A 101 -1.22 -9.76 8.39
N ASP A 102 -1.39 -10.08 9.68
CA ASP A 102 -2.71 -10.21 10.29
C ASP A 102 -3.38 -8.84 10.46
N HIS A 103 -2.67 -7.88 11.01
CA HIS A 103 -3.16 -6.50 11.19
C HIS A 103 -2.01 -5.50 11.26
N MET A 104 -2.37 -4.24 11.09
CA MET A 104 -1.47 -3.09 11.25
C MET A 104 -2.14 -2.07 12.14
N VAL A 105 -1.39 -1.50 13.07
CA VAL A 105 -1.88 -0.46 13.99
C VAL A 105 -1.13 0.83 13.72
N GLY A 106 -1.86 1.93 13.57
CA GLY A 106 -1.30 3.27 13.45
C GLY A 106 -1.62 4.10 14.69
N ASN A 107 -0.61 4.79 15.21
CA ASN A 107 -0.79 5.80 16.24
C ASN A 107 -1.04 7.16 15.59
N VAL A 108 -1.94 7.92 16.16
CA VAL A 108 -2.26 9.27 15.72
C VAL A 108 -2.02 10.26 16.86
N GLU A 109 -1.93 11.54 16.54
CA GLU A 109 -1.77 12.60 17.51
C GLU A 109 -2.92 12.63 18.53
N LEU A 110 -2.62 13.11 19.74
CA LEU A 110 -3.60 13.18 20.84
C LEU A 110 -4.84 13.97 20.40
N GLY A 111 -6.02 13.40 20.58
CA GLY A 111 -7.31 13.99 20.19
C GLY A 111 -7.70 13.81 18.73
N ALA A 112 -6.86 13.25 17.87
CA ALA A 112 -7.16 13.10 16.45
C ALA A 112 -7.86 11.77 16.07
N MET A 113 -8.12 10.88 17.02
CA MET A 113 -8.71 9.58 16.77
C MET A 113 -10.01 9.68 15.95
N ASN A 114 -10.95 10.56 16.35
CA ASN A 114 -12.22 10.71 15.66
C ASN A 114 -12.07 11.23 14.22
N LYS A 115 -11.09 12.12 13.97
CA LYS A 115 -10.77 12.61 12.63
C LYS A 115 -10.33 11.46 11.73
N TRP A 116 -9.44 10.61 12.22
CA TRP A 116 -8.92 9.50 11.42
C TRP A 116 -9.92 8.33 11.32
N ALA A 117 -10.71 8.07 12.36
CA ALA A 117 -11.83 7.12 12.28
C ALA A 117 -12.84 7.55 11.20
N LYS A 118 -13.17 8.84 11.12
CA LYS A 118 -14.00 9.41 10.06
C LYS A 118 -13.34 9.27 8.68
N PHE A 119 -12.06 9.58 8.56
CA PHE A 119 -11.32 9.42 7.31
C PHE A 119 -11.41 7.99 6.79
N TYR A 120 -11.12 6.99 7.63
CA TYR A 120 -11.19 5.59 7.22
C TYR A 120 -12.60 5.09 6.98
N GLY A 121 -13.59 5.55 7.73
CA GLY A 121 -14.99 5.17 7.53
C GLY A 121 -15.62 5.81 6.29
N GLU A 122 -15.30 7.07 6.01
CA GLU A 122 -15.92 7.83 4.92
C GLU A 122 -15.07 7.87 3.64
N SER A 123 -13.75 8.08 3.78
CA SER A 123 -12.86 8.27 2.63
C SER A 123 -12.33 6.97 2.06
N ALA A 124 -12.08 5.99 2.91
CA ALA A 124 -11.60 4.68 2.47
C ALA A 124 -12.73 3.71 2.09
N GLY A 125 -13.98 4.04 2.47
CA GLY A 125 -15.19 3.31 2.10
C GLY A 125 -15.19 1.84 2.53
N PRO A 126 -16.04 1.00 1.94
CA PRO A 126 -16.18 -0.42 2.29
C PRO A 126 -14.92 -1.28 2.07
N TRP A 127 -13.88 -0.72 1.47
CA TRP A 127 -12.58 -1.40 1.30
C TRP A 127 -11.84 -1.64 2.63
N PHE A 128 -12.19 -0.90 3.70
CA PHE A 128 -11.62 -1.06 5.05
C PHE A 128 -12.59 -1.68 6.04
N GLU A 129 -13.76 -2.12 5.61
CA GLU A 129 -14.56 -3.01 6.47
C GLU A 129 -13.71 -4.25 6.72
N SER A 130 -13.24 -4.38 7.96
CA SER A 130 -12.68 -5.63 8.45
C SER A 130 -13.72 -6.71 8.16
N ARG A 131 -13.45 -7.58 7.21
CA ARG A 131 -14.21 -8.81 7.09
C ARG A 131 -13.92 -9.63 8.34
N SER A 132 -14.64 -9.35 9.41
CA SER A 132 -14.84 -10.29 10.50
C SER A 132 -15.73 -11.43 10.01
N GLY A 133 -15.25 -12.09 8.97
CA GLY A 133 -15.84 -13.29 8.43
C GLY A 133 -14.80 -14.38 8.61
N SER A 134 -15.01 -15.23 9.59
CA SER A 134 -14.40 -16.55 9.67
C SER A 134 -14.60 -17.26 8.33
N GLN A 135 -13.66 -17.10 7.41
CA GLN A 135 -13.55 -18.00 6.28
C GLN A 135 -12.91 -19.27 6.84
N ASN A 136 -13.76 -20.26 7.10
CA ASN A 136 -13.33 -21.64 7.29
C ASN A 136 -12.44 -22.02 6.10
N LEU A 137 -11.14 -22.09 6.36
CA LEU A 137 -10.21 -22.75 5.48
C LEU A 137 -10.48 -24.26 5.61
N GLN A 138 -11.20 -24.81 4.64
CA GLN A 138 -11.18 -26.25 4.32
C GLN A 138 -9.96 -26.55 3.46
#